data_c35899406aa614d29dac22013f7ada02
#
_entry.id   c35899406aa614d29dac22013f7ada02
#
_cell.length_a   1.000
_cell.length_b   1.000
_cell.length_c   1.000
_cell.angle_alpha   90.00
_cell.angle_beta   90.00
_cell.angle_gamma   90.00
#
_symmetry.space_group_name_H-M   'P 1'
#
loop_
_entity.id
_entity.type
_entity.pdbx_description
1 polymer ?
#
loop_
_entity_poly.entity_id
_entity_poly.type
_entity_poly.pdbx_seq_one_letter_code
_entity_poly.pdbx_strand_id
1 'polypeptide(L)'
;MYDVDFAEQLKTTEVVDLVGVLDVGVMPNADWQSCGTDAPEEPPATVPCIHAVLLDRSSPGAVLQPLVSAAQHWLSPPFPSREATRDALISYMATALGNDRLAAEFCLFALIARIHQRRPGIALGSLSLNLSNVVAAGPGKAQLTEVLETLCPGVVSQSLALSQLNDESASLFPRSTDAGLQPGRLQLPDGTCVVVDEVAMGEGELKDAGVRNVRALASVLQQHTLPYAFPFSEFEFNTDLNVVVLSTGKTLLPADVQVPVRPETGAASLDMRTRTRAEPPTAAQLDAFRLFLLQARQAHCIIPESVSEYIQNDFVDRRQ
;
A
#
# COMPACT_ATOMS: atom_id res chain seq x y z
N MET A 1 -23.42 9.77 -12.91
CA MET A 1 -23.55 10.53 -11.67
C MET A 1 -24.25 11.84 -12.03
N TYR A 2 -25.33 12.19 -11.33
CA TYR A 2 -26.19 13.32 -11.73
C TYR A 2 -25.89 14.60 -10.94
N ASP A 3 -25.06 14.49 -9.87
CA ASP A 3 -24.60 15.61 -9.08
C ASP A 3 -23.13 15.90 -9.43
N VAL A 4 -22.91 16.96 -10.17
CA VAL A 4 -21.59 17.36 -10.68
C VAL A 4 -20.71 17.85 -9.52
N ASP A 5 -21.27 18.62 -8.59
CA ASP A 5 -20.52 19.16 -7.44
C ASP A 5 -19.97 18.06 -6.55
N PHE A 6 -20.73 16.97 -6.43
CA PHE A 6 -20.29 15.79 -5.65
C PHE A 6 -19.24 14.97 -6.41
N ALA A 7 -19.36 14.85 -7.75
CA ALA A 7 -18.40 14.13 -8.58
C ALA A 7 -17.00 14.78 -8.53
N GLU A 8 -16.95 16.13 -8.53
CA GLU A 8 -15.70 16.90 -8.45
C GLU A 8 -14.97 16.74 -7.09
N GLN A 9 -15.67 16.34 -6.05
CA GLN A 9 -15.09 16.11 -4.73
C GLN A 9 -14.42 14.74 -4.57
N LEU A 10 -14.64 13.81 -5.50
CA LEU A 10 -14.07 12.47 -5.43
C LEU A 10 -12.60 12.48 -5.87
N LYS A 11 -11.77 11.79 -5.10
CA LYS A 11 -10.36 11.57 -5.47
C LYS A 11 -10.23 10.33 -6.36
N THR A 12 -9.29 10.34 -7.27
CA THR A 12 -9.05 9.26 -8.23
C THR A 12 -8.76 7.89 -7.59
N THR A 13 -8.23 7.85 -6.38
CA THR A 13 -7.88 6.61 -5.65
C THR A 13 -8.76 6.39 -4.42
N GLU A 14 -9.87 7.13 -4.31
CA GLU A 14 -10.80 7.01 -3.19
C GLU A 14 -11.62 5.73 -3.28
N VAL A 15 -11.76 5.02 -2.17
CA VAL A 15 -12.64 3.85 -2.06
C VAL A 15 -14.03 4.33 -1.66
N VAL A 16 -15.00 3.98 -2.46
CA VAL A 16 -16.42 4.39 -2.26
C VAL A 16 -17.33 3.19 -2.40
N ASP A 17 -18.40 3.19 -1.62
CA ASP A 17 -19.51 2.25 -1.75
C ASP A 17 -20.62 2.88 -2.58
N LEU A 18 -20.96 2.23 -3.69
CA LEU A 18 -22.00 2.68 -4.61
C LEU A 18 -23.22 1.78 -4.50
N VAL A 19 -24.37 2.37 -4.22
CA VAL A 19 -25.67 1.71 -4.36
C VAL A 19 -26.40 2.33 -5.54
N GLY A 20 -26.79 1.50 -6.50
CA GLY A 20 -27.44 2.01 -7.72
C GLY A 20 -28.05 0.94 -8.58
N VAL A 21 -28.51 1.34 -9.75
CA VAL A 21 -29.11 0.47 -10.75
C VAL A 21 -28.05 0.16 -11.81
N LEU A 22 -27.79 -1.14 -12.03
CA LEU A 22 -26.88 -1.59 -13.09
C LEU A 22 -27.60 -1.51 -14.43
N ASP A 23 -27.07 -0.75 -15.35
CA ASP A 23 -27.48 -0.73 -16.75
C ASP A 23 -26.41 -1.43 -17.60
N VAL A 24 -26.81 -2.48 -18.29
CA VAL A 24 -25.99 -3.24 -19.22
C VAL A 24 -26.24 -2.86 -20.67
N GLY A 25 -26.98 -1.79 -20.89
CA GLY A 25 -27.24 -1.24 -22.22
C GLY A 25 -26.01 -0.74 -22.95
N VAL A 26 -26.15 -0.55 -24.26
CA VAL A 26 -25.12 0.07 -25.09
C VAL A 26 -25.13 1.56 -24.75
N MET A 27 -24.15 2.04 -23.98
CA MET A 27 -23.92 3.47 -23.90
C MET A 27 -23.33 3.92 -25.25
N PRO A 28 -24.02 4.76 -26.02
CA PRO A 28 -23.35 5.45 -27.11
C PRO A 28 -22.20 6.25 -26.48
N ASN A 29 -21.03 6.22 -27.09
CA ASN A 29 -19.90 7.11 -26.74
C ASN A 29 -20.39 8.56 -26.89
N ALA A 30 -21.16 9.04 -25.93
CA ALA A 30 -21.66 10.39 -25.90
C ALA A 30 -20.52 11.29 -25.46
N ASP A 31 -20.21 12.26 -26.29
CA ASP A 31 -19.57 13.52 -26.01
C ASP A 31 -18.05 13.69 -26.07
N TRP A 32 -17.24 12.68 -26.39
CA TRP A 32 -15.83 12.94 -26.71
C TRP A 32 -15.58 13.25 -28.19
N GLN A 33 -16.61 13.18 -29.06
CA GLN A 33 -16.52 13.38 -30.52
C GLN A 33 -16.83 14.80 -31.03
N SER A 34 -16.90 15.79 -30.17
CA SER A 34 -17.12 17.16 -30.67
C SER A 34 -15.86 17.88 -31.19
N CYS A 35 -14.74 17.17 -31.37
CA CYS A 35 -13.56 17.72 -32.05
C CYS A 35 -13.27 16.89 -33.31
N GLY A 36 -13.83 17.32 -34.42
CA GLY A 36 -13.82 16.68 -35.73
C GLY A 36 -12.49 16.08 -36.17
N THR A 37 -12.49 14.79 -36.29
CA THR A 37 -11.62 14.04 -37.21
C THR A 37 -12.39 12.83 -37.69
N ASP A 38 -12.40 12.60 -39.02
CA ASP A 38 -12.96 11.45 -39.71
C ASP A 38 -12.19 10.18 -39.36
N ALA A 39 -12.37 9.65 -38.12
CA ALA A 39 -11.88 8.34 -37.73
C ALA A 39 -12.99 7.30 -37.96
N PRO A 40 -12.67 6.06 -38.42
CA PRO A 40 -13.67 5.03 -38.62
C PRO A 40 -14.38 4.74 -37.30
N GLU A 41 -15.71 4.71 -37.33
CA GLU A 41 -16.56 4.38 -36.19
C GLU A 41 -16.23 2.97 -35.68
N GLU A 42 -15.49 2.89 -34.56
CA GLU A 42 -15.41 1.64 -33.82
C GLU A 42 -16.81 1.32 -33.25
N PRO A 43 -17.24 0.04 -33.29
CA PRO A 43 -18.53 -0.33 -32.73
C PRO A 43 -18.56 0.06 -31.24
N PRO A 44 -19.67 0.64 -30.73
CA PRO A 44 -19.75 1.10 -29.36
C PRO A 44 -19.47 -0.07 -28.40
N ALA A 45 -18.43 0.09 -27.61
CA ALA A 45 -18.10 -0.89 -26.57
C ALA A 45 -19.25 -0.94 -25.56
N THR A 46 -19.79 -2.14 -25.33
CA THR A 46 -20.83 -2.37 -24.33
C THR A 46 -20.17 -2.33 -22.93
N VAL A 47 -20.17 -1.19 -22.29
CA VAL A 47 -19.61 -1.02 -20.94
C VAL A 47 -20.78 -0.99 -19.95
N PRO A 48 -20.83 -1.89 -18.96
CA PRO A 48 -21.84 -1.81 -17.91
C PRO A 48 -21.70 -0.50 -17.14
N CYS A 49 -22.83 0.17 -16.91
CA CYS A 49 -22.91 1.44 -16.21
C CYS A 49 -23.73 1.28 -14.92
N ILE A 50 -23.29 1.91 -13.84
CA ILE A 50 -24.05 1.97 -12.59
C ILE A 50 -24.62 3.37 -12.43
N HIS A 51 -25.94 3.52 -12.46
CA HIS A 51 -26.63 4.75 -12.08
C HIS A 51 -26.66 4.83 -10.55
N ALA A 52 -25.65 5.49 -9.98
CA ALA A 52 -25.50 5.62 -8.53
C ALA A 52 -26.63 6.50 -7.96
N VAL A 53 -27.36 5.96 -6.98
CA VAL A 53 -28.38 6.65 -6.20
C VAL A 53 -27.83 7.09 -4.85
N LEU A 54 -27.00 6.25 -4.24
CA LEU A 54 -26.29 6.54 -2.99
C LEU A 54 -24.80 6.27 -3.21
N LEU A 55 -23.98 7.17 -2.68
CA LEU A 55 -22.54 7.02 -2.63
C LEU A 55 -22.10 7.28 -1.19
N ASP A 56 -21.47 6.30 -0.57
CA ASP A 56 -20.85 6.44 0.74
C ASP A 56 -19.33 6.42 0.59
N ARG A 57 -18.67 7.36 1.26
CA ARG A 57 -17.21 7.40 1.30
C ARG A 57 -16.71 6.47 2.38
N SER A 58 -16.16 5.38 1.97
CA SER A 58 -15.50 4.48 2.89
C SER A 58 -14.34 5.19 3.57
N SER A 59 -14.35 5.25 4.91
CA SER A 59 -13.17 5.77 5.64
C SER A 59 -11.95 4.90 5.33
N PRO A 60 -10.71 5.44 5.42
CA PRO A 60 -9.48 4.70 5.12
C PRO A 60 -9.31 3.36 5.85
N GLY A 61 -10.08 3.15 6.93
CA GLY A 61 -10.17 1.86 7.62
C GLY A 61 -11.23 0.92 7.05
N ALA A 62 -12.15 1.39 6.22
CA ALA A 62 -13.24 0.59 5.68
C ALA A 62 -12.75 -0.47 4.69
N VAL A 63 -11.60 -0.28 4.08
CA VAL A 63 -10.95 -1.31 3.25
C VAL A 63 -10.64 -2.58 4.06
N LEU A 64 -10.44 -2.47 5.39
CA LEU A 64 -10.27 -3.62 6.29
C LEU A 64 -11.59 -4.19 6.82
N GLN A 65 -12.67 -3.41 6.81
CA GLN A 65 -13.98 -3.82 7.36
C GLN A 65 -14.59 -5.06 6.70
N PRO A 66 -14.53 -5.24 5.36
CA PRO A 66 -15.10 -6.44 4.73
C PRO A 66 -14.41 -7.74 5.13
N LEU A 67 -13.16 -7.65 5.61
CA LEU A 67 -12.39 -8.82 6.06
C LEU A 67 -12.65 -9.18 7.53
N VAL A 68 -13.22 -8.26 8.28
CA VAL A 68 -13.71 -8.53 9.63
C VAL A 68 -15.14 -9.01 9.48
N SER A 69 -15.34 -10.32 9.29
CA SER A 69 -16.68 -10.89 9.24
C SER A 69 -17.45 -10.44 10.49
N ALA A 70 -18.61 -9.84 10.20
CA ALA A 70 -19.42 -9.09 11.15
C ALA A 70 -19.29 -9.59 12.60
N ALA A 71 -19.04 -8.68 13.49
CA ALA A 71 -18.71 -8.79 14.92
C ALA A 71 -19.50 -9.80 15.79
N GLN A 72 -20.20 -10.72 15.18
CA GLN A 72 -20.99 -11.78 15.85
C GLN A 72 -20.12 -12.86 16.54
N HIS A 73 -18.81 -12.91 16.24
CA HIS A 73 -17.89 -13.88 16.86
C HIS A 73 -17.20 -13.37 18.14
N TRP A 74 -17.53 -12.18 18.60
CA TRP A 74 -16.93 -11.55 19.79
C TRP A 74 -17.36 -12.15 21.13
N LEU A 75 -18.24 -13.15 21.13
CA LEU A 75 -18.67 -13.82 22.34
C LEU A 75 -17.55 -14.62 23.03
N SER A 76 -16.47 -14.93 22.32
CA SER A 76 -15.28 -15.56 22.88
C SER A 76 -14.06 -15.18 22.05
N PRO A 77 -13.34 -14.10 22.40
CA PRO A 77 -12.14 -13.72 21.71
C PRO A 77 -11.10 -14.84 21.77
N PRO A 78 -10.40 -15.16 20.67
CA PRO A 78 -9.42 -16.25 20.63
C PRO A 78 -8.20 -15.98 21.50
N PHE A 79 -8.02 -14.73 21.95
CA PHE A 79 -6.91 -14.31 22.79
C PHE A 79 -7.41 -13.63 24.08
N PRO A 80 -6.71 -13.85 25.22
CA PRO A 80 -7.15 -13.33 26.53
C PRO A 80 -6.97 -11.82 26.69
N SER A 81 -6.08 -11.19 25.91
CA SER A 81 -5.82 -9.75 25.97
C SER A 81 -5.38 -9.18 24.63
N ARG A 82 -5.33 -7.85 24.53
CA ARG A 82 -4.82 -7.15 23.37
C ARG A 82 -3.32 -7.40 23.16
N GLU A 83 -2.54 -7.49 24.23
CA GLU A 83 -1.12 -7.83 24.18
C GLU A 83 -0.92 -9.25 23.64
N ALA A 84 -1.71 -10.21 24.10
CA ALA A 84 -1.66 -11.58 23.59
C ALA A 84 -2.01 -11.65 22.10
N THR A 85 -2.98 -10.86 21.63
CA THR A 85 -3.31 -10.74 20.21
C THR A 85 -2.12 -10.17 19.42
N ARG A 86 -1.48 -9.11 19.94
CA ARG A 86 -0.29 -8.50 19.32
C ARG A 86 0.85 -9.50 19.22
N ASP A 87 1.16 -10.20 20.29
CA ASP A 87 2.25 -11.18 20.33
C ASP A 87 1.99 -12.37 19.39
N ALA A 88 0.76 -12.84 19.31
CA ALA A 88 0.35 -13.88 18.37
C ALA A 88 0.45 -13.40 16.90
N LEU A 89 0.06 -12.17 16.62
CA LEU A 89 0.18 -11.56 15.30
C LEU A 89 1.65 -11.42 14.88
N ILE A 90 2.52 -10.92 15.78
CA ILE A 90 3.97 -10.84 15.54
C ILE A 90 4.54 -12.23 15.27
N SER A 91 4.15 -13.24 16.07
CA SER A 91 4.61 -14.62 15.88
C SER A 91 4.14 -15.18 14.53
N TYR A 92 2.92 -14.87 14.11
CA TYR A 92 2.42 -15.28 12.80
C TYR A 92 3.21 -14.63 11.66
N MET A 93 3.47 -13.32 11.70
CA MET A 93 4.28 -12.64 10.68
C MET A 93 5.75 -13.13 10.70
N ALA A 94 6.30 -13.44 11.88
CA ALA A 94 7.65 -13.95 12.02
C ALA A 94 7.87 -15.28 11.27
N THR A 95 6.83 -16.11 11.11
CA THR A 95 6.94 -17.36 10.32
C THR A 95 7.40 -17.11 8.89
N ALA A 96 7.03 -15.98 8.30
CA ALA A 96 7.46 -15.57 6.96
C ALA A 96 8.86 -14.91 6.94
N LEU A 97 9.41 -14.62 8.11
CA LEU A 97 10.69 -13.92 8.29
C LEU A 97 11.73 -14.80 9.00
N GLY A 98 11.63 -16.14 8.85
CA GLY A 98 12.55 -17.08 9.48
C GLY A 98 12.49 -17.06 11.02
N ASN A 99 11.33 -16.77 11.59
CA ASN A 99 11.04 -16.56 13.01
C ASN A 99 11.73 -15.34 13.64
N ASP A 100 12.18 -14.39 12.83
CA ASP A 100 12.72 -13.13 13.35
C ASP A 100 11.57 -12.24 13.88
N ARG A 101 11.40 -12.24 15.21
CA ARG A 101 10.36 -11.46 15.88
C ARG A 101 10.59 -9.95 15.76
N LEU A 102 11.85 -9.50 15.73
CA LEU A 102 12.16 -8.08 15.61
C LEU A 102 11.74 -7.56 14.23
N ALA A 103 12.11 -8.28 13.17
CA ALA A 103 11.70 -7.93 11.81
C ALA A 103 10.17 -7.95 11.66
N ALA A 104 9.48 -8.93 12.28
CA ALA A 104 8.02 -9.00 12.30
C ALA A 104 7.37 -7.82 13.07
N GLU A 105 7.97 -7.37 14.16
CA GLU A 105 7.49 -6.20 14.92
C GLU A 105 7.61 -4.92 14.11
N PHE A 106 8.72 -4.72 13.40
CA PHE A 106 8.85 -3.59 12.47
C PHE A 106 7.87 -3.67 11.28
N CYS A 107 7.58 -4.89 10.79
CA CYS A 107 6.50 -5.07 9.80
C CYS A 107 5.15 -4.64 10.37
N LEU A 108 4.85 -4.99 11.63
CA LEU A 108 3.62 -4.54 12.29
C LEU A 108 3.56 -3.01 12.35
N PHE A 109 4.66 -2.34 12.72
CA PHE A 109 4.71 -0.88 12.74
C PHE A 109 4.47 -0.28 11.35
N ALA A 110 5.08 -0.84 10.30
CA ALA A 110 4.85 -0.39 8.93
C ALA A 110 3.38 -0.58 8.49
N LEU A 111 2.71 -1.66 8.92
CA LEU A 111 1.30 -1.91 8.59
C LEU A 111 0.33 -0.97 9.32
N ILE A 112 0.61 -0.59 10.57
CA ILE A 112 -0.26 0.31 11.33
C ILE A 112 0.05 1.79 11.08
N ALA A 113 1.20 2.11 10.51
CA ALA A 113 1.58 3.47 10.15
C ALA A 113 0.58 4.08 9.17
N ARG A 114 0.25 5.34 9.35
CA ARG A 114 -0.56 6.14 8.44
C ARG A 114 -0.20 7.62 8.58
N ILE A 115 -0.47 8.39 7.56
CA ILE A 115 -0.27 9.83 7.62
C ILE A 115 -1.40 10.46 8.42
N HIS A 116 -1.07 10.97 9.61
CA HIS A 116 -2.02 11.68 10.48
C HIS A 116 -2.17 13.14 10.11
N GLN A 117 -1.06 13.77 9.72
CA GLN A 117 -1.02 15.18 9.39
C GLN A 117 0.01 15.44 8.30
N ARG A 118 -0.36 16.28 7.33
CA ARG A 118 0.56 16.81 6.33
C ARG A 118 0.83 18.28 6.62
N ARG A 119 2.11 18.64 6.57
CA ARG A 119 2.58 20.03 6.58
C ARG A 119 3.48 20.23 5.37
N PRO A 120 3.74 21.47 4.92
CA PRO A 120 4.68 21.72 3.83
C PRO A 120 6.01 21.00 4.04
N GLY A 121 6.34 20.04 3.16
CA GLY A 121 7.57 19.25 3.20
C GLY A 121 7.63 18.11 4.25
N ILE A 122 6.58 17.87 5.06
CA ILE A 122 6.59 16.82 6.09
C ILE A 122 5.23 16.11 6.15
N ALA A 123 5.27 14.77 6.09
CA ALA A 123 4.14 13.91 6.43
C ALA A 123 4.42 13.21 7.77
N LEU A 124 3.50 13.34 8.73
CA LEU A 124 3.69 12.79 10.08
C LEU A 124 2.91 11.49 10.23
N GLY A 125 3.60 10.44 10.68
CA GLY A 125 3.00 9.14 11.04
C GLY A 125 3.20 8.04 9.99
N SER A 126 3.77 8.33 8.84
CA SER A 126 4.20 7.33 7.86
C SER A 126 5.44 6.57 8.33
N LEU A 127 5.60 5.35 7.85
CA LEU A 127 6.78 4.53 8.07
C LEU A 127 7.00 3.62 6.87
N SER A 128 8.10 3.80 6.16
CA SER A 128 8.58 2.89 5.14
C SER A 128 9.67 1.98 5.70
N LEU A 129 9.59 0.68 5.40
CA LEU A 129 10.45 -0.34 5.96
C LEU A 129 11.24 -1.04 4.86
N ASN A 130 12.56 -1.15 5.04
CA ASN A 130 13.39 -2.05 4.27
C ASN A 130 13.82 -3.25 5.11
N LEU A 131 13.44 -4.44 4.66
CA LEU A 131 13.90 -5.72 5.18
C LEU A 131 15.09 -6.18 4.33
N SER A 132 16.28 -6.03 4.86
CA SER A 132 17.52 -6.44 4.18
C SER A 132 17.94 -7.86 4.59
N ASN A 133 18.99 -8.35 3.96
CA ASN A 133 19.48 -9.72 4.15
C ASN A 133 18.52 -10.81 3.66
N VAL A 134 17.75 -10.47 2.61
CA VAL A 134 16.77 -11.35 1.96
C VAL A 134 17.31 -11.78 0.59
N VAL A 135 17.13 -13.04 0.26
CA VAL A 135 17.49 -13.60 -1.05
C VAL A 135 16.27 -14.30 -1.66
N ALA A 136 16.31 -14.55 -2.96
CA ALA A 136 15.24 -15.26 -3.64
C ALA A 136 15.82 -16.46 -4.40
N ALA A 137 15.62 -17.65 -3.86
CA ALA A 137 15.99 -18.89 -4.52
C ALA A 137 14.80 -19.45 -5.32
N GLY A 138 14.76 -19.16 -6.62
CA GLY A 138 13.75 -19.69 -7.54
C GLY A 138 12.55 -18.77 -7.80
N PRO A 139 11.59 -19.24 -8.60
CA PRO A 139 10.39 -18.50 -8.95
C PRO A 139 9.35 -18.54 -7.82
N GLY A 140 8.49 -17.53 -7.76
CA GLY A 140 7.36 -17.51 -6.83
C GLY A 140 7.26 -16.19 -6.06
N LYS A 141 6.18 -16.10 -5.29
CA LYS A 141 5.86 -14.95 -4.45
C LYS A 141 6.58 -15.07 -3.12
N ALA A 142 6.99 -13.96 -2.55
CA ALA A 142 7.55 -13.93 -1.21
C ALA A 142 6.52 -14.41 -0.18
N GLN A 143 6.92 -15.26 0.77
CA GLN A 143 6.04 -15.76 1.82
C GLN A 143 5.46 -14.62 2.67
N LEU A 144 6.23 -13.57 2.91
CA LEU A 144 5.74 -12.37 3.59
C LEU A 144 4.54 -11.76 2.86
N THR A 145 4.59 -11.66 1.53
CA THR A 145 3.47 -11.13 0.75
C THR A 145 2.22 -11.97 0.93
N GLU A 146 2.33 -13.30 0.92
CA GLU A 146 1.19 -14.21 1.16
C GLU A 146 0.59 -14.00 2.56
N VAL A 147 1.43 -13.86 3.59
CA VAL A 147 0.98 -13.56 4.96
C VAL A 147 0.28 -12.20 5.03
N LEU A 148 0.84 -11.17 4.41
CA LEU A 148 0.23 -9.84 4.38
C LEU A 148 -1.12 -9.83 3.65
N GLU A 149 -1.28 -10.60 2.57
CA GLU A 149 -2.56 -10.75 1.85
C GLU A 149 -3.65 -11.40 2.70
N THR A 150 -3.29 -12.24 3.67
CA THR A 150 -4.28 -12.77 4.61
C THR A 150 -4.69 -11.74 5.67
N LEU A 151 -3.82 -10.79 5.99
CA LEU A 151 -4.03 -9.79 7.04
C LEU A 151 -4.67 -8.49 6.52
N CYS A 152 -4.27 -8.07 5.32
CA CYS A 152 -4.66 -6.79 4.74
C CYS A 152 -5.47 -6.98 3.46
N PRO A 153 -6.52 -6.16 3.20
CA PRO A 153 -7.38 -6.29 2.03
C PRO A 153 -6.69 -5.85 0.73
N GLY A 154 -5.77 -4.89 0.83
CA GLY A 154 -5.04 -4.35 -0.31
C GLY A 154 -3.55 -4.59 -0.13
N VAL A 155 -3.02 -5.62 -0.80
CA VAL A 155 -1.58 -5.88 -0.87
C VAL A 155 -1.18 -5.99 -2.33
N VAL A 156 -0.18 -5.20 -2.72
CA VAL A 156 0.36 -5.20 -4.08
C VAL A 156 1.83 -5.55 -4.03
N SER A 157 2.23 -6.54 -4.79
CA SER A 157 3.64 -6.90 -4.98
C SER A 157 4.20 -6.21 -6.22
N GLN A 158 5.23 -5.40 -6.04
CA GLN A 158 5.92 -4.71 -7.11
C GLN A 158 7.36 -5.23 -7.23
N SER A 159 7.62 -5.96 -8.30
CA SER A 159 8.99 -6.38 -8.62
C SER A 159 9.76 -5.24 -9.27
N LEU A 160 11.03 -5.08 -8.87
CA LEU A 160 11.96 -4.14 -9.48
C LEU A 160 12.88 -4.79 -10.52
N ALA A 161 12.45 -5.89 -11.14
CA ALA A 161 13.20 -6.48 -12.25
C ALA A 161 13.44 -5.44 -13.36
N LEU A 162 14.67 -5.33 -13.85
CA LEU A 162 15.06 -4.34 -14.87
C LEU A 162 14.22 -4.42 -16.14
N SER A 163 13.77 -5.64 -16.52
CA SER A 163 12.86 -5.83 -17.65
C SER A 163 11.52 -5.14 -17.47
N GLN A 164 10.99 -5.14 -16.23
CA GLN A 164 9.73 -4.49 -15.91
C GLN A 164 9.89 -2.98 -15.70
N LEU A 165 10.98 -2.56 -15.05
CA LEU A 165 11.24 -1.15 -14.84
C LEU A 165 11.49 -0.39 -16.15
N ASN A 166 12.18 -1.02 -17.09
CA ASN A 166 12.51 -0.45 -18.40
C ASN A 166 11.42 -0.58 -19.45
N ASP A 167 10.31 -1.24 -19.11
CA ASP A 167 9.16 -1.38 -19.99
C ASP A 167 8.31 -0.10 -19.97
N GLU A 168 8.25 0.57 -21.10
CA GLU A 168 7.44 1.79 -21.23
C GLU A 168 5.94 1.54 -21.05
N SER A 169 5.45 0.34 -21.35
CA SER A 169 4.05 -0.02 -21.16
C SER A 169 3.68 -0.27 -19.69
N ALA A 170 4.67 -0.53 -18.83
CA ALA A 170 4.49 -0.87 -17.42
C ALA A 170 4.86 0.28 -16.47
N SER A 171 4.28 1.46 -16.70
CA SER A 171 4.53 2.63 -15.85
C SER A 171 4.07 2.43 -14.42
N LEU A 172 4.88 2.85 -13.44
CA LEU A 172 4.50 2.89 -12.03
C LEU A 172 3.62 4.10 -11.70
N PHE A 173 3.66 5.15 -12.49
CA PHE A 173 2.91 6.39 -12.30
C PHE A 173 1.99 6.67 -13.49
N PRO A 174 0.88 7.38 -13.28
CA PRO A 174 -0.04 7.74 -14.36
C PRO A 174 0.61 8.68 -15.36
N ARG A 175 0.36 8.45 -16.65
CA ARG A 175 0.88 9.29 -17.72
C ARG A 175 -0.16 9.55 -18.79
N SER A 176 -0.16 10.73 -19.32
CA SER A 176 -1.00 11.11 -20.47
C SER A 176 -0.35 10.60 -21.76
N THR A 177 -1.16 9.99 -22.60
CA THR A 177 -0.82 9.54 -23.97
C THR A 177 -1.85 10.09 -24.93
N ASP A 178 -1.63 9.90 -26.23
CA ASP A 178 -2.60 10.31 -27.26
C ASP A 178 -3.97 9.63 -27.10
N ALA A 179 -4.00 8.43 -26.49
CA ALA A 179 -5.21 7.66 -26.20
C ALA A 179 -5.90 8.08 -24.87
N GLY A 180 -5.33 9.03 -24.12
CA GLY A 180 -5.83 9.48 -22.82
C GLY A 180 -4.85 9.21 -21.66
N LEU A 181 -5.35 9.35 -20.42
CA LEU A 181 -4.55 9.11 -19.23
C LEU A 181 -4.44 7.61 -18.96
N GLN A 182 -3.24 7.07 -19.10
CA GLN A 182 -2.94 5.69 -18.72
C GLN A 182 -2.67 5.59 -17.22
N PRO A 183 -3.29 4.61 -16.50
CA PRO A 183 -3.06 4.42 -15.08
C PRO A 183 -1.64 3.92 -14.79
N GLY A 184 -1.12 4.29 -13.61
CA GLY A 184 0.13 3.75 -13.07
C GLY A 184 -0.11 2.66 -12.03
N ARG A 185 0.85 1.74 -11.86
CA ARG A 185 0.72 0.65 -10.88
C ARG A 185 0.72 1.13 -9.43
N LEU A 186 1.26 2.31 -9.13
CA LEU A 186 1.25 2.93 -7.79
C LEU A 186 0.02 3.82 -7.57
N GLN A 187 -0.89 3.91 -8.54
CA GLN A 187 -2.17 4.60 -8.39
C GLN A 187 -3.12 3.69 -7.60
N LEU A 188 -2.88 3.61 -6.31
CA LEU A 188 -3.53 2.70 -5.37
C LEU A 188 -4.31 3.46 -4.31
N PRO A 189 -5.35 2.86 -3.74
CA PRO A 189 -6.07 3.43 -2.61
C PRO A 189 -5.18 3.66 -1.39
N ASP A 190 -5.48 4.71 -0.62
CA ASP A 190 -4.82 4.99 0.64
C ASP A 190 -4.94 3.79 1.60
N GLY A 191 -3.84 3.46 2.26
CA GLY A 191 -3.74 2.31 3.17
C GLY A 191 -3.39 0.99 2.49
N THR A 192 -3.18 0.98 1.18
CA THR A 192 -2.66 -0.21 0.48
C THR A 192 -1.22 -0.51 0.92
N CYS A 193 -0.94 -1.78 1.19
CA CYS A 193 0.42 -2.25 1.46
C CYS A 193 1.12 -2.64 0.16
N VAL A 194 2.24 -2.00 -0.13
CA VAL A 194 3.07 -2.28 -1.31
C VAL A 194 4.32 -3.01 -0.88
N VAL A 195 4.46 -4.27 -1.29
CA VAL A 195 5.68 -5.06 -1.08
C VAL A 195 6.56 -4.93 -2.32
N VAL A 196 7.68 -4.26 -2.15
CA VAL A 196 8.64 -4.00 -3.23
C VAL A 196 9.73 -5.07 -3.21
N ASP A 197 9.79 -5.89 -4.25
CA ASP A 197 10.82 -6.92 -4.41
C ASP A 197 12.02 -6.34 -5.18
N GLU A 198 12.99 -5.80 -4.45
CA GLU A 198 14.26 -5.32 -5.01
C GLU A 198 15.24 -6.47 -5.28
N VAL A 199 15.05 -7.63 -4.63
CA VAL A 199 15.92 -8.80 -4.86
C VAL A 199 15.81 -9.30 -6.31
N ALA A 200 14.70 -9.02 -6.98
CA ALA A 200 14.48 -9.35 -8.39
C ALA A 200 15.30 -8.46 -9.36
N MET A 201 15.93 -7.39 -8.85
CA MET A 201 16.77 -6.51 -9.66
C MET A 201 18.09 -7.21 -10.02
N GLY A 202 18.23 -7.60 -11.28
CA GLY A 202 19.48 -8.15 -11.80
C GLY A 202 20.50 -7.07 -12.14
N GLU A 203 21.69 -7.50 -12.57
CA GLU A 203 22.71 -6.61 -13.13
C GLU A 203 22.24 -6.05 -14.47
N GLY A 204 22.50 -4.76 -14.72
CA GLY A 204 22.14 -4.09 -15.96
C GLY A 204 21.99 -2.59 -15.81
N GLU A 205 21.44 -1.96 -16.84
CA GLU A 205 21.29 -0.52 -16.93
C GLU A 205 19.81 -0.11 -16.88
N LEU A 206 19.51 0.93 -16.10
CA LEU A 206 18.21 1.59 -16.10
C LEU A 206 18.12 2.53 -17.29
N LYS A 207 17.13 2.31 -18.14
CA LYS A 207 16.74 3.24 -19.21
C LYS A 207 15.90 4.39 -18.65
N ASP A 208 15.59 5.38 -19.49
CA ASP A 208 14.79 6.54 -19.07
C ASP A 208 13.46 6.18 -18.42
N ALA A 209 12.75 5.17 -18.92
CA ALA A 209 11.52 4.67 -18.30
C ALA A 209 11.79 4.10 -16.90
N GLY A 210 12.85 3.31 -16.74
CA GLY A 210 13.25 2.74 -15.46
C GLY A 210 13.64 3.80 -14.44
N VAL A 211 14.38 4.82 -14.85
CA VAL A 211 14.77 5.95 -13.99
C VAL A 211 13.52 6.70 -13.51
N ARG A 212 12.58 6.98 -14.42
CA ARG A 212 11.30 7.64 -14.03
C ARG A 212 10.47 6.79 -13.07
N ASN A 213 10.38 5.48 -13.30
CA ASN A 213 9.67 4.56 -12.43
C ASN A 213 10.29 4.52 -11.02
N VAL A 214 11.63 4.42 -10.91
CA VAL A 214 12.33 4.45 -9.60
C VAL A 214 12.13 5.80 -8.91
N ARG A 215 12.16 6.92 -9.65
CA ARG A 215 11.92 8.26 -9.11
C ARG A 215 10.50 8.39 -8.57
N ALA A 216 9.49 7.90 -9.28
CA ALA A 216 8.11 7.90 -8.80
C ALA A 216 7.94 7.09 -7.51
N LEU A 217 8.58 5.92 -7.42
CA LEU A 217 8.57 5.11 -6.20
C LEU A 217 9.30 5.82 -5.04
N ALA A 218 10.42 6.48 -5.31
CA ALA A 218 11.13 7.28 -4.30
C ALA A 218 10.29 8.47 -3.81
N SER A 219 9.52 9.13 -4.69
CA SER A 219 8.58 10.20 -4.31
C SER A 219 7.48 9.68 -3.38
N VAL A 220 6.92 8.50 -3.66
CA VAL A 220 5.93 7.86 -2.77
C VAL A 220 6.52 7.56 -1.39
N LEU A 221 7.78 7.12 -1.32
CA LEU A 221 8.44 6.80 -0.05
C LEU A 221 8.81 8.05 0.77
N GLN A 222 9.32 9.10 0.13
CA GLN A 222 9.84 10.28 0.83
C GLN A 222 8.82 11.40 0.99
N GLN A 223 8.08 11.68 -0.09
CA GLN A 223 7.18 12.83 -0.16
C GLN A 223 5.72 12.41 0.04
N HIS A 224 5.45 11.09 -0.05
CA HIS A 224 4.10 10.54 -0.02
C HIS A 224 3.21 11.17 -1.09
N THR A 225 3.78 11.39 -2.27
CA THR A 225 3.12 11.90 -3.46
C THR A 225 3.39 10.99 -4.64
N LEU A 226 2.42 10.88 -5.53
CA LEU A 226 2.56 10.17 -6.80
C LEU A 226 2.51 11.21 -7.93
N PRO A 227 3.55 11.27 -8.79
CA PRO A 227 3.54 12.17 -9.94
C PRO A 227 2.59 11.67 -11.02
N TYR A 228 1.85 12.59 -11.63
CA TYR A 228 1.02 12.37 -12.83
C TYR A 228 1.66 13.14 -13.98
N ALA A 229 2.19 12.44 -14.95
CA ALA A 229 2.93 13.04 -16.05
C ALA A 229 2.02 13.40 -17.24
N PHE A 230 2.02 14.66 -17.60
CA PHE A 230 1.38 15.21 -18.81
C PHE A 230 2.45 15.70 -19.79
N PRO A 231 2.13 15.95 -21.07
CA PRO A 231 3.13 16.31 -22.08
C PRO A 231 3.98 17.53 -21.74
N PHE A 232 3.43 18.49 -20.99
CA PHE A 232 4.09 19.77 -20.66
C PHE A 232 4.10 20.10 -19.16
N SER A 233 3.58 19.20 -18.30
CA SER A 233 3.45 19.45 -16.87
C SER A 233 3.44 18.14 -16.09
N GLU A 234 3.79 18.22 -14.82
CA GLU A 234 3.68 17.11 -13.87
C GLU A 234 2.94 17.62 -12.64
N PHE A 235 1.97 16.85 -12.17
CA PHE A 235 1.21 17.16 -10.97
C PHE A 235 1.42 16.09 -9.95
N GLU A 236 1.64 16.48 -8.70
CA GLU A 236 1.83 15.56 -7.59
C GLU A 236 0.53 15.39 -6.81
N PHE A 237 0.08 14.15 -6.65
CA PHE A 237 -1.08 13.80 -5.87
C PHE A 237 -0.68 13.10 -4.58
N ASN A 238 -1.29 13.48 -3.48
CA ASN A 238 -1.04 12.88 -2.18
C ASN A 238 -1.47 11.41 -2.14
N THR A 239 -0.59 10.55 -1.61
CA THR A 239 -0.86 9.12 -1.37
C THR A 239 -0.51 8.75 0.07
N ASP A 240 -1.17 7.72 0.63
CA ASP A 240 -0.84 7.13 1.93
C ASP A 240 -0.68 5.61 1.75
N LEU A 241 0.48 5.19 1.26
CA LEU A 241 0.80 3.80 1.00
C LEU A 241 1.79 3.28 2.06
N ASN A 242 1.53 2.06 2.56
CA ASN A 242 2.46 1.36 3.43
C ASN A 242 3.48 0.59 2.58
N VAL A 243 4.74 0.99 2.58
CA VAL A 243 5.75 0.37 1.71
C VAL A 243 6.71 -0.48 2.51
N VAL A 244 6.84 -1.75 2.11
CA VAL A 244 7.81 -2.71 2.65
C VAL A 244 8.71 -3.15 1.50
N VAL A 245 10.00 -2.84 1.60
CA VAL A 245 11.01 -3.20 0.61
C VAL A 245 11.73 -4.46 1.06
N LEU A 246 11.94 -5.40 0.15
CA LEU A 246 12.74 -6.61 0.36
C LEU A 246 14.03 -6.47 -0.44
N SER A 247 15.18 -6.45 0.23
CA SER A 247 16.48 -6.25 -0.41
C SER A 247 17.53 -7.25 0.07
N THR A 248 18.54 -7.50 -0.74
CA THR A 248 19.69 -8.33 -0.35
C THR A 248 20.60 -7.59 0.63
N GLY A 249 20.75 -6.28 0.46
CA GLY A 249 21.62 -5.46 1.27
C GLY A 249 21.09 -4.04 1.42
N LYS A 250 21.91 -3.06 1.08
CA LYS A 250 21.46 -1.67 1.08
C LYS A 250 20.51 -1.44 -0.09
N THR A 251 19.31 -0.98 0.20
CA THR A 251 18.32 -0.63 -0.83
C THR A 251 18.70 0.62 -1.61
N LEU A 252 18.27 0.69 -2.88
CA LEU A 252 18.33 1.90 -3.71
C LEU A 252 17.25 2.92 -3.31
N LEU A 253 16.21 2.45 -2.59
CA LEU A 253 15.06 3.26 -2.24
C LEU A 253 15.27 3.95 -0.89
N PRO A 254 14.73 5.15 -0.73
CA PRO A 254 14.86 5.93 0.51
C PRO A 254 13.86 5.45 1.58
N ALA A 255 14.10 4.29 2.18
CA ALA A 255 13.28 3.79 3.29
C ALA A 255 13.66 4.45 4.62
N ASP A 256 12.65 4.72 5.49
CA ASP A 256 12.87 5.35 6.79
C ASP A 256 13.63 4.44 7.75
N VAL A 257 13.33 3.16 7.72
CA VAL A 257 13.93 2.17 8.62
C VAL A 257 14.47 0.99 7.82
N GLN A 258 15.68 0.55 8.18
CA GLN A 258 16.28 -0.65 7.62
C GLN A 258 16.50 -1.68 8.72
N VAL A 259 15.93 -2.88 8.53
CA VAL A 259 16.04 -4.00 9.46
C VAL A 259 16.65 -5.19 8.73
N PRO A 260 17.86 -5.64 9.12
CA PRO A 260 18.42 -6.88 8.59
C PRO A 260 17.70 -8.09 9.19
N VAL A 261 17.10 -8.91 8.35
CA VAL A 261 16.43 -10.13 8.78
C VAL A 261 17.48 -11.15 9.26
N ARG A 262 17.24 -11.72 10.44
CA ARG A 262 18.10 -12.71 11.08
C ARG A 262 17.30 -14.00 11.34
N PRO A 263 17.32 -14.97 10.41
CA PRO A 263 16.60 -16.22 10.61
C PRO A 263 17.06 -16.93 11.88
N GLU A 264 16.12 -17.46 12.66
CA GLU A 264 16.42 -18.21 13.89
C GLU A 264 17.28 -19.46 13.63
N THR A 265 17.22 -19.99 12.42
CA THR A 265 18.08 -21.10 11.98
C THR A 265 19.57 -20.78 11.94
N GLY A 266 19.96 -19.52 12.15
CA GLY A 266 21.34 -19.06 12.03
C GLY A 266 21.85 -18.98 10.59
N ALA A 267 20.96 -19.07 9.59
CA ALA A 267 21.32 -18.85 8.20
C ALA A 267 21.80 -17.41 7.99
N ALA A 268 22.77 -17.22 7.10
CA ALA A 268 23.34 -15.90 6.81
C ALA A 268 22.32 -14.94 6.16
N SER A 269 21.34 -15.47 5.44
CA SER A 269 20.26 -14.73 4.78
C SER A 269 18.95 -15.52 4.80
N LEU A 270 17.83 -14.81 4.65
CA LEU A 270 16.51 -15.42 4.53
C LEU A 270 16.16 -15.61 3.04
N ASP A 271 15.88 -16.86 2.65
CA ASP A 271 15.21 -17.11 1.37
C ASP A 271 13.71 -16.80 1.51
N MET A 272 13.29 -15.68 0.91
CA MET A 272 11.92 -15.17 1.02
C MET A 272 10.86 -16.06 0.36
N ARG A 273 11.27 -17.04 -0.45
CA ARG A 273 10.37 -17.97 -1.17
C ARG A 273 10.30 -19.34 -0.52
N THR A 274 11.17 -19.62 0.45
CA THR A 274 11.10 -20.84 1.26
C THR A 274 9.92 -20.75 2.22
N ARG A 275 9.00 -21.71 2.09
CA ARG A 275 7.82 -21.78 2.96
C ARG A 275 8.16 -22.42 4.29
N THR A 276 7.96 -21.68 5.34
CA THR A 276 7.96 -22.24 6.70
C THR A 276 6.64 -22.99 6.90
N ARG A 277 6.73 -24.25 7.30
CA ARG A 277 5.55 -25.09 7.60
C ARG A 277 4.95 -24.72 8.96
N ALA A 278 4.34 -23.54 9.04
CA ALA A 278 3.54 -23.15 10.19
C ALA A 278 2.07 -23.52 9.96
N GLU A 279 1.37 -23.89 11.02
CA GLU A 279 -0.08 -24.05 10.93
C GLU A 279 -0.73 -22.69 10.59
N PRO A 280 -1.61 -22.65 9.59
CA PRO A 280 -2.32 -21.41 9.28
C PRO A 280 -3.21 -21.03 10.48
N PRO A 281 -3.33 -19.72 10.78
CA PRO A 281 -4.21 -19.28 11.85
C PRO A 281 -5.66 -19.61 11.51
N THR A 282 -6.44 -19.89 12.52
CA THR A 282 -7.89 -20.13 12.38
C THR A 282 -8.59 -18.86 11.91
N ALA A 283 -9.79 -19.00 11.34
CA ALA A 283 -10.58 -17.84 10.90
C ALA A 283 -10.80 -16.83 12.04
N ALA A 284 -11.11 -17.29 13.25
CA ALA A 284 -11.28 -16.44 14.42
C ALA A 284 -10.00 -15.69 14.82
N GLN A 285 -8.84 -16.33 14.69
CA GLN A 285 -7.55 -15.67 14.94
C GLN A 285 -7.24 -14.61 13.88
N LEU A 286 -7.51 -14.91 12.60
CA LEU A 286 -7.34 -13.94 11.52
C LEU A 286 -8.24 -12.71 11.71
N ASP A 287 -9.50 -12.91 12.08
CA ASP A 287 -10.42 -11.81 12.34
C ASP A 287 -9.95 -10.96 13.54
N ALA A 288 -9.42 -11.59 14.59
CA ALA A 288 -8.82 -10.87 15.72
C ALA A 288 -7.58 -10.06 15.29
N PHE A 289 -6.71 -10.61 14.44
CA PHE A 289 -5.55 -9.90 13.91
C PHE A 289 -5.95 -8.69 13.04
N ARG A 290 -6.91 -8.88 12.15
CA ARG A 290 -7.46 -7.82 11.30
C ARG A 290 -8.09 -6.69 12.11
N LEU A 291 -8.86 -7.05 13.13
CA LEU A 291 -9.43 -6.06 14.02
C LEU A 291 -8.36 -5.31 14.83
N PHE A 292 -7.35 -6.02 15.31
CA PHE A 292 -6.22 -5.37 16.00
C PHE A 292 -5.55 -4.33 15.11
N LEU A 293 -5.27 -4.68 13.85
CA LEU A 293 -4.69 -3.76 12.87
C LEU A 293 -5.60 -2.55 12.61
N LEU A 294 -6.90 -2.79 12.41
CA LEU A 294 -7.88 -1.72 12.19
C LEU A 294 -7.92 -0.75 13.37
N GLN A 295 -8.04 -1.28 14.60
CA GLN A 295 -8.07 -0.47 15.81
C GLN A 295 -6.77 0.29 16.02
N ALA A 296 -5.61 -0.33 15.74
CA ALA A 296 -4.32 0.32 15.88
C ALA A 296 -4.15 1.46 14.86
N ARG A 297 -4.60 1.27 13.62
CA ARG A 297 -4.57 2.34 12.59
C ARG A 297 -5.51 3.50 12.91
N GLN A 298 -6.65 3.23 13.52
CA GLN A 298 -7.63 4.26 13.89
C GLN A 298 -7.33 4.92 15.24
N ALA A 299 -6.35 4.42 16.00
CA ALA A 299 -6.02 4.97 17.29
C ALA A 299 -5.57 6.44 17.18
N HIS A 300 -6.13 7.28 18.01
CA HIS A 300 -5.71 8.66 18.16
C HIS A 300 -4.73 8.78 19.34
N CYS A 301 -3.52 9.28 19.05
CA CYS A 301 -2.56 9.59 20.07
C CYS A 301 -2.84 11.03 20.57
N ILE A 302 -3.26 11.16 21.83
CA ILE A 302 -3.41 12.46 22.49
C ILE A 302 -2.22 12.63 23.41
N ILE A 303 -1.45 13.70 23.20
CA ILE A 303 -0.33 14.07 24.07
C ILE A 303 -0.89 15.02 25.13
N PRO A 304 -0.95 14.64 26.42
CA PRO A 304 -1.36 15.54 27.49
C PRO A 304 -0.43 16.73 27.59
N GLU A 305 -0.95 17.87 28.07
CA GLU A 305 -0.19 19.13 28.18
C GLU A 305 1.08 18.95 28.99
N SER A 306 1.01 18.23 30.12
CA SER A 306 2.16 17.90 30.97
C SER A 306 3.28 17.13 30.24
N VAL A 307 2.93 16.24 29.30
CA VAL A 307 3.90 15.51 28.48
C VAL A 307 4.47 16.43 27.39
N SER A 308 3.66 17.32 26.84
CA SER A 308 4.11 18.32 25.87
C SER A 308 5.14 19.27 26.46
N GLU A 309 4.90 19.75 27.69
CA GLU A 309 5.87 20.60 28.44
C GLU A 309 7.17 19.83 28.71
N TYR A 310 7.08 18.55 29.10
CA TYR A 310 8.27 17.73 29.33
C TYR A 310 9.09 17.57 28.05
N ILE A 311 8.44 17.29 26.91
CA ILE A 311 9.11 17.15 25.61
C ILE A 311 9.79 18.46 25.21
N GLN A 312 9.13 19.61 25.42
CA GLN A 312 9.70 20.91 25.10
C GLN A 312 10.95 21.21 25.95
N ASN A 313 10.90 20.91 27.25
CA ASN A 313 12.02 21.10 28.15
C ASN A 313 13.21 20.17 27.76
N ASP A 314 12.97 18.88 27.52
CA ASP A 314 14.01 17.95 27.09
C ASP A 314 14.66 18.40 25.77
N PHE A 315 13.86 18.92 24.82
CA PHE A 315 14.36 19.44 23.55
C PHE A 315 15.24 20.69 23.73
N VAL A 316 14.87 21.57 24.64
CA VAL A 316 15.68 22.77 24.97
C VAL A 316 16.98 22.37 25.64
N ASP A 317 16.94 21.44 26.61
CA ASP A 317 18.10 20.96 27.35
C ASP A 317 19.13 20.25 26.45
N ARG A 318 18.65 19.51 25.43
CA ARG A 318 19.56 18.86 24.47
C ARG A 318 20.19 19.80 23.43
N ARG A 319 19.69 21.03 23.31
CA ARG A 319 20.24 22.04 22.41
C ARG A 319 21.28 22.98 23.09
N GLN A 320 21.35 22.97 24.39
CA GLN A 320 22.40 23.66 25.19
C GLN A 320 23.63 22.75 25.29
#